data_8eac7fef441605cce86f820489261f91
#
_entry.id   8eac7fef441605cce86f820489261f91
#
_cell.length_a   1.000
_cell.length_b   1.000
_cell.length_c   1.000
_cell.angle_alpha   90.00
_cell.angle_beta   90.00
_cell.angle_gamma   90.00
#
_symmetry.space_group_name_H-M   'P 1'
#
loop_
_entity.id
_entity.type
_entity.pdbx_description
1 polymer ?
#
loop_
_entity_poly.entity_id
_entity_poly.type
_entity_poly.pdbx_seq_one_letter_code
_entity_poly.pdbx_strand_id
1 'polypeptide(L)'
;LKKLENDEFFVHFSFDKNVFLSFDEAFILLQNNRVIGGGKVLNPLSEPLKKEQKNKFLMFLKNKDFKAAFSFLKDAHKYGFGLLSSYQRFKLSHQKALKLAKELNQVFVDEKNLNVYHLQSLEEIKNFIKFILEKNPYAMLSAHSLALRITWASENFCELGLKKMSNLLDFQNGIYFKKGIDFEKLQEKNNNQMYEILKKQGIKPEAPYNLYDFLELDRKSGDNILKKLTQKGLVVRLSHNLFIEKQALEKLMQECLNLLKNQSLDVQSMKEYFNLSRKYAIAYLEYLDKFPQVNKEAEKRFLTNI
;
A
#
# COMPACT_ATOMS: atom_id res chain seq x y z
N LEU A 1 22.21 -22.16 -24.10
CA LEU A 1 21.81 -23.27 -24.97
C LEU A 1 21.71 -24.57 -24.17
N LYS A 2 20.58 -25.26 -24.28
CA LYS A 2 20.45 -26.66 -23.82
C LYS A 2 19.97 -27.49 -25.01
N LYS A 3 20.77 -28.50 -25.43
CA LYS A 3 20.39 -29.45 -26.47
C LYS A 3 19.31 -30.41 -25.94
N LEU A 4 18.29 -30.65 -26.74
CA LEU A 4 17.24 -31.64 -26.57
C LEU A 4 17.47 -32.77 -27.57
N GLU A 5 16.56 -33.71 -27.62
CA GLU A 5 16.55 -34.73 -28.67
C GLU A 5 16.17 -34.10 -30.03
N ASN A 6 16.53 -34.75 -31.13
CA ASN A 6 16.20 -34.33 -32.50
C ASN A 6 16.69 -32.95 -32.93
N ASP A 7 17.93 -32.55 -32.52
CA ASP A 7 18.56 -31.27 -32.87
C ASP A 7 17.75 -30.02 -32.45
N GLU A 8 16.87 -30.13 -31.50
CA GLU A 8 16.20 -29.00 -30.86
C GLU A 8 17.00 -28.45 -29.70
N PHE A 9 16.83 -27.15 -29.41
CA PHE A 9 17.52 -26.46 -28.35
C PHE A 9 16.59 -25.50 -27.60
N PHE A 10 16.73 -25.41 -26.29
CA PHE A 10 16.25 -24.24 -25.54
C PHE A 10 17.30 -23.12 -25.67
N VAL A 11 16.85 -22.01 -26.22
CA VAL A 11 17.69 -20.82 -26.46
C VAL A 11 17.11 -19.63 -25.71
N HIS A 12 17.96 -18.86 -25.08
CA HIS A 12 17.58 -17.58 -24.50
C HIS A 12 18.03 -16.44 -25.42
N PHE A 13 17.10 -15.59 -25.83
CA PHE A 13 17.38 -14.38 -26.59
C PHE A 13 17.32 -13.16 -25.68
N SER A 14 18.27 -12.25 -25.87
CA SER A 14 18.25 -10.90 -25.30
C SER A 14 18.12 -9.91 -26.44
N PHE A 15 17.26 -8.93 -26.29
CA PHE A 15 17.00 -7.90 -27.28
C PHE A 15 17.43 -6.54 -26.74
N ASP A 16 17.98 -5.69 -27.59
CA ASP A 16 18.39 -4.31 -27.25
C ASP A 16 17.20 -3.38 -27.07
N LYS A 17 16.02 -3.78 -27.56
CA LYS A 17 14.76 -3.05 -27.44
C LYS A 17 13.67 -3.96 -26.89
N ASN A 18 12.66 -3.35 -26.24
CA ASN A 18 11.49 -4.09 -25.78
C ASN A 18 10.75 -4.71 -26.98
N VAL A 19 10.55 -6.02 -26.92
CA VAL A 19 9.82 -6.78 -27.93
C VAL A 19 8.61 -7.45 -27.25
N PHE A 20 7.43 -7.29 -27.83
CA PHE A 20 6.27 -8.01 -27.39
C PHE A 20 6.23 -9.39 -28.07
N LEU A 21 6.23 -10.44 -27.27
CA LEU A 21 6.15 -11.84 -27.74
C LEU A 21 5.06 -12.58 -26.99
N SER A 22 4.49 -13.59 -27.63
CA SER A 22 3.48 -14.46 -27.04
C SER A 22 3.91 -15.93 -27.08
N PHE A 23 3.41 -16.73 -26.16
CA PHE A 23 3.63 -18.16 -26.15
C PHE A 23 3.20 -18.80 -27.48
N ASP A 24 3.98 -19.79 -27.94
CA ASP A 24 3.76 -20.56 -29.19
C ASP A 24 3.82 -19.69 -30.47
N GLU A 25 4.36 -18.48 -30.37
CA GLU A 25 4.64 -17.60 -31.51
C GLU A 25 5.85 -18.13 -32.29
N ALA A 26 5.71 -18.29 -33.61
CA ALA A 26 6.78 -18.76 -34.45
C ALA A 26 7.75 -17.62 -34.79
N PHE A 27 9.04 -17.93 -34.85
CA PHE A 27 10.08 -17.00 -35.30
C PHE A 27 11.07 -17.68 -36.25
N ILE A 28 11.74 -16.89 -37.06
CA ILE A 28 12.85 -17.31 -37.91
C ILE A 28 14.12 -16.53 -37.51
N LEU A 29 15.25 -17.16 -37.65
CA LEU A 29 16.56 -16.56 -37.46
C LEU A 29 17.23 -16.32 -38.82
N LEU A 30 17.66 -15.08 -39.03
CA LEU A 30 18.34 -14.67 -40.26
C LEU A 30 19.77 -14.27 -39.95
N GLN A 31 20.70 -14.69 -40.76
CA GLN A 31 22.07 -14.21 -40.76
C GLN A 31 22.50 -13.92 -42.21
N ASN A 32 22.97 -12.74 -42.49
CA ASN A 32 23.37 -12.28 -43.83
C ASN A 32 22.27 -12.59 -44.90
N ASN A 33 21.02 -12.28 -44.59
CA ASN A 33 19.81 -12.52 -45.40
C ASN A 33 19.52 -14.00 -45.71
N ARG A 34 20.15 -14.93 -44.99
CA ARG A 34 19.84 -16.37 -45.11
C ARG A 34 19.16 -16.88 -43.85
N VAL A 35 18.17 -17.73 -44.01
CA VAL A 35 17.53 -18.45 -42.90
C VAL A 35 18.52 -19.44 -42.32
N ILE A 36 18.87 -19.31 -41.05
CA ILE A 36 19.77 -20.20 -40.33
C ILE A 36 19.04 -21.07 -39.31
N GLY A 37 17.78 -20.77 -39.04
CA GLY A 37 16.96 -21.54 -38.09
C GLY A 37 15.64 -20.87 -37.82
N GLY A 38 14.89 -21.46 -36.90
CA GLY A 38 13.63 -20.91 -36.42
C GLY A 38 13.13 -21.72 -35.23
N GLY A 39 12.00 -21.29 -34.69
CA GLY A 39 11.44 -21.97 -33.54
C GLY A 39 10.14 -21.35 -33.05
N LYS A 40 9.81 -21.66 -31.81
CA LYS A 40 8.63 -21.15 -31.11
C LYS A 40 9.02 -20.52 -29.77
N VAL A 41 8.35 -19.43 -29.44
CA VAL A 41 8.48 -18.77 -28.15
C VAL A 41 7.80 -19.61 -27.07
N LEU A 42 8.53 -20.07 -26.07
CA LEU A 42 7.97 -20.85 -24.96
C LEU A 42 7.71 -19.97 -23.75
N ASN A 43 8.64 -19.10 -23.38
CA ASN A 43 8.50 -18.25 -22.20
C ASN A 43 8.75 -16.78 -22.58
N PRO A 44 7.70 -16.03 -22.94
CA PRO A 44 7.82 -14.64 -23.39
C PRO A 44 8.11 -13.65 -22.27
N LEU A 45 7.86 -14.01 -21.01
CA LEU A 45 8.10 -13.18 -19.83
C LEU A 45 9.18 -13.79 -18.94
N SER A 46 9.96 -12.92 -18.28
CA SER A 46 10.97 -13.39 -17.33
C SER A 46 10.31 -13.94 -16.07
N GLU A 47 10.67 -15.17 -15.69
CA GLU A 47 10.28 -15.78 -14.43
C GLU A 47 11.48 -15.85 -13.47
N PRO A 48 11.29 -15.65 -12.17
CA PRO A 48 12.35 -15.70 -11.16
C PRO A 48 12.79 -17.14 -10.84
N LEU A 49 13.17 -17.88 -11.88
CA LEU A 49 13.53 -19.29 -11.81
C LEU A 49 15.04 -19.48 -11.90
N LYS A 50 15.60 -20.36 -11.08
CA LYS A 50 16.98 -20.84 -11.23
C LYS A 50 17.14 -21.63 -12.53
N LYS A 51 18.38 -21.75 -13.05
CA LYS A 51 18.65 -22.38 -14.36
C LYS A 51 18.03 -23.77 -14.52
N GLU A 52 18.14 -24.61 -13.53
CA GLU A 52 17.56 -25.99 -13.57
C GLU A 52 16.03 -25.96 -13.55
N GLN A 53 15.46 -25.10 -12.71
CA GLN A 53 14.03 -24.87 -12.62
C GLN A 53 13.47 -24.35 -13.96
N LYS A 54 14.20 -23.43 -14.61
CA LYS A 54 13.83 -22.86 -15.90
C LYS A 54 13.73 -23.94 -16.99
N ASN A 55 14.69 -24.85 -17.04
CA ASN A 55 14.65 -25.96 -18.00
C ASN A 55 13.44 -26.88 -17.79
N LYS A 56 13.13 -27.21 -16.54
CA LYS A 56 11.97 -28.04 -16.19
C LYS A 56 10.65 -27.33 -16.57
N PHE A 57 10.56 -26.05 -16.27
CA PHE A 57 9.41 -25.23 -16.64
C PHE A 57 9.21 -25.16 -18.18
N LEU A 58 10.30 -24.94 -18.94
CA LEU A 58 10.25 -24.94 -20.41
C LEU A 58 9.80 -26.27 -20.99
N MET A 59 10.13 -27.41 -20.36
CA MET A 59 9.60 -28.71 -20.79
C MET A 59 8.08 -28.82 -20.62
N PHE A 60 7.52 -28.33 -19.52
CA PHE A 60 6.06 -28.29 -19.33
C PHE A 60 5.40 -27.42 -20.42
N LEU A 61 5.99 -26.27 -20.71
CA LEU A 61 5.47 -25.35 -21.74
C LEU A 61 5.57 -26.00 -23.16
N LYS A 62 6.69 -26.64 -23.48
CA LYS A 62 6.87 -27.37 -24.76
C LYS A 62 5.80 -28.44 -24.95
N ASN A 63 5.49 -29.19 -23.90
CA ASN A 63 4.47 -30.23 -23.92
C ASN A 63 3.04 -29.73 -23.76
N LYS A 64 2.86 -28.38 -23.59
CA LYS A 64 1.57 -27.73 -23.29
C LYS A 64 0.90 -28.29 -22.03
N ASP A 65 1.68 -28.84 -21.10
CA ASP A 65 1.22 -29.26 -19.79
C ASP A 65 1.09 -28.05 -18.86
N PHE A 66 0.05 -27.26 -19.08
CA PHE A 66 -0.18 -26.02 -18.31
C PHE A 66 -0.51 -26.29 -16.84
N LYS A 67 -1.08 -27.46 -16.52
CA LYS A 67 -1.35 -27.83 -15.11
C LYS A 67 -0.05 -28.00 -14.33
N ALA A 68 0.91 -28.74 -14.90
CA ALA A 68 2.24 -28.89 -14.31
C ALA A 68 2.99 -27.54 -14.29
N ALA A 69 2.87 -26.73 -15.34
CA ALA A 69 3.48 -25.39 -15.38
C ALA A 69 2.94 -24.48 -14.28
N PHE A 70 1.62 -24.43 -14.05
CA PHE A 70 1.02 -23.66 -12.96
C PHE A 70 1.40 -24.18 -11.58
N SER A 71 1.40 -25.51 -11.37
CA SER A 71 1.88 -26.11 -10.12
C SER A 71 3.34 -25.72 -9.83
N PHE A 72 4.16 -25.73 -10.89
CA PHE A 72 5.55 -25.33 -10.77
C PHE A 72 5.72 -23.85 -10.44
N LEU A 73 4.96 -22.96 -11.08
CA LEU A 73 4.97 -21.53 -10.77
C LEU A 73 4.50 -21.23 -9.34
N LYS A 74 3.48 -21.94 -8.86
CA LYS A 74 3.01 -21.85 -7.47
C LYS A 74 4.16 -22.07 -6.47
N ASP A 75 4.96 -23.11 -6.70
CA ASP A 75 6.07 -23.46 -5.81
C ASP A 75 7.28 -22.51 -5.96
N ALA A 76 7.46 -21.95 -7.16
CA ALA A 76 8.55 -21.03 -7.46
C ALA A 76 8.30 -19.59 -7.00
N HIS A 77 7.05 -19.15 -7.01
CA HIS A 77 6.65 -17.79 -6.64
C HIS A 77 6.18 -17.71 -5.19
N LYS A 78 7.10 -17.47 -4.27
CA LYS A 78 6.81 -17.35 -2.85
C LYS A 78 5.62 -16.40 -2.52
N TYR A 79 5.51 -15.30 -3.26
CA TYR A 79 4.52 -14.25 -3.03
C TYR A 79 3.37 -14.26 -4.06
N GLY A 80 3.20 -15.39 -4.72
CA GLY A 80 2.15 -15.58 -5.71
C GLY A 80 2.54 -15.16 -7.12
N PHE A 81 1.71 -15.55 -8.08
CA PHE A 81 1.87 -15.19 -9.49
C PHE A 81 0.55 -14.69 -10.08
N GLY A 82 0.67 -13.73 -11.00
CA GLY A 82 -0.47 -13.12 -11.66
C GLY A 82 -0.95 -13.93 -12.88
N LEU A 83 -2.28 -13.94 -13.09
CA LEU A 83 -2.93 -14.52 -14.26
C LEU A 83 -3.30 -13.48 -15.32
N LEU A 84 -3.06 -12.20 -15.08
CA LEU A 84 -3.41 -11.11 -16.00
C LEU A 84 -2.74 -11.31 -17.37
N SER A 85 -1.49 -11.76 -17.39
CA SER A 85 -0.73 -12.05 -18.61
C SER A 85 -0.90 -13.48 -19.13
N SER A 86 -1.94 -14.22 -18.72
CA SER A 86 -2.13 -15.64 -19.08
C SER A 86 -2.25 -15.88 -20.58
N TYR A 87 -2.84 -14.93 -21.32
CA TYR A 87 -2.91 -15.05 -22.78
C TYR A 87 -1.51 -14.95 -23.42
N GLN A 88 -0.71 -13.99 -23.01
CA GLN A 88 0.66 -13.82 -23.50
C GLN A 88 1.55 -15.02 -23.11
N ARG A 89 1.44 -15.47 -21.85
CA ARG A 89 2.30 -16.52 -21.28
C ARG A 89 1.96 -17.94 -21.74
N PHE A 90 0.67 -18.21 -22.03
CA PHE A 90 0.17 -19.59 -22.24
C PHE A 90 -0.85 -19.69 -23.35
N LYS A 91 -1.24 -18.61 -24.02
CA LYS A 91 -2.42 -18.53 -24.92
C LYS A 91 -3.73 -18.99 -24.26
N LEU A 92 -3.83 -18.81 -22.95
CA LEU A 92 -5.03 -19.12 -22.17
C LEU A 92 -5.84 -17.85 -21.89
N SER A 93 -7.16 -17.92 -22.12
CA SER A 93 -8.05 -16.87 -21.59
C SER A 93 -8.00 -16.83 -20.07
N HIS A 94 -8.32 -15.68 -19.45
CA HIS A 94 -8.38 -15.57 -17.99
C HIS A 94 -9.27 -16.62 -17.34
N GLN A 95 -10.42 -16.93 -17.95
CA GLN A 95 -11.33 -17.98 -17.46
C GLN A 95 -10.68 -19.36 -17.44
N LYS A 96 -9.96 -19.74 -18.51
CA LYS A 96 -9.24 -21.02 -18.57
C LYS A 96 -8.09 -21.05 -17.56
N ALA A 97 -7.36 -19.94 -17.42
CA ALA A 97 -6.27 -19.83 -16.44
C ALA A 97 -6.79 -19.92 -15.00
N LEU A 98 -7.92 -19.25 -14.67
CA LEU A 98 -8.59 -19.36 -13.37
C LEU A 98 -9.06 -20.80 -13.09
N LYS A 99 -9.64 -21.47 -14.08
CA LYS A 99 -10.05 -22.87 -13.93
C LYS A 99 -8.86 -23.77 -13.57
N LEU A 100 -7.75 -23.65 -14.29
CA LEU A 100 -6.53 -24.40 -13.99
C LEU A 100 -5.97 -24.06 -12.61
N ALA A 101 -5.94 -22.77 -12.24
CA ALA A 101 -5.48 -22.35 -10.93
C ALA A 101 -6.31 -22.94 -9.78
N LYS A 102 -7.64 -23.01 -9.95
CA LYS A 102 -8.55 -23.61 -8.95
C LYS A 102 -8.37 -25.14 -8.78
N GLU A 103 -7.80 -25.80 -9.77
CA GLU A 103 -7.47 -27.24 -9.69
C GLU A 103 -6.17 -27.52 -8.92
N LEU A 104 -5.39 -26.48 -8.58
CA LEU A 104 -4.15 -26.63 -7.81
C LEU A 104 -4.45 -26.85 -6.34
N ASN A 105 -3.64 -27.69 -5.71
CA ASN A 105 -3.70 -27.89 -4.26
C ASN A 105 -2.94 -26.78 -3.51
N GLN A 106 -3.37 -26.48 -2.29
CA GLN A 106 -2.70 -25.56 -1.38
C GLN A 106 -2.52 -24.13 -1.94
N VAL A 107 -3.51 -23.66 -2.67
CA VAL A 107 -3.54 -22.29 -3.21
C VAL A 107 -4.76 -21.51 -2.72
N PHE A 108 -4.62 -20.21 -2.71
CA PHE A 108 -5.71 -19.25 -2.71
C PHE A 108 -5.72 -18.57 -4.07
N VAL A 109 -6.86 -18.60 -4.76
CA VAL A 109 -7.06 -17.95 -6.05
C VAL A 109 -7.88 -16.69 -5.84
N ASP A 110 -7.25 -15.55 -6.02
CA ASP A 110 -7.92 -14.25 -6.02
C ASP A 110 -8.47 -13.95 -7.40
N GLU A 111 -9.74 -14.28 -7.60
CA GLU A 111 -10.41 -14.11 -8.90
C GLU A 111 -10.56 -12.63 -9.29
N LYS A 112 -10.72 -11.73 -8.32
CA LYS A 112 -10.87 -10.30 -8.56
C LYS A 112 -9.59 -9.65 -9.07
N ASN A 113 -8.46 -10.03 -8.47
CA ASN A 113 -7.15 -9.48 -8.82
C ASN A 113 -6.36 -10.39 -9.77
N LEU A 114 -6.92 -11.53 -10.19
CA LEU A 114 -6.28 -12.51 -11.06
C LEU A 114 -4.90 -12.95 -10.54
N ASN A 115 -4.81 -13.25 -9.24
CA ASN A 115 -3.59 -13.72 -8.58
C ASN A 115 -3.78 -15.09 -7.93
N VAL A 116 -2.70 -15.85 -7.90
CA VAL A 116 -2.64 -17.17 -7.27
C VAL A 116 -1.56 -17.14 -6.19
N TYR A 117 -1.93 -17.44 -4.95
CA TYR A 117 -1.02 -17.46 -3.81
C TYR A 117 -0.87 -18.87 -3.27
N HIS A 118 0.33 -19.26 -2.88
CA HIS A 118 0.55 -20.48 -2.11
C HIS A 118 0.04 -20.26 -0.67
N LEU A 119 -0.77 -21.18 -0.13
CA LEU A 119 -1.33 -21.03 1.22
C LEU A 119 -0.25 -20.95 2.33
N GLN A 120 0.92 -21.50 2.09
CA GLN A 120 2.06 -21.37 3.03
C GLN A 120 2.47 -19.90 3.24
N SER A 121 2.28 -19.04 2.25
CA SER A 121 2.60 -17.61 2.38
C SER A 121 1.70 -16.85 3.35
N LEU A 122 0.56 -17.46 3.76
CA LEU A 122 -0.26 -16.93 4.86
C LEU A 122 0.50 -16.83 6.19
N GLU A 123 1.50 -17.69 6.41
CA GLU A 123 2.29 -17.63 7.66
C GLU A 123 3.05 -16.31 7.79
N GLU A 124 3.48 -15.70 6.68
CA GLU A 124 4.11 -14.39 6.72
C GLU A 124 3.11 -13.28 7.09
N ILE A 125 1.89 -13.34 6.56
CA ILE A 125 0.82 -12.42 6.95
C ILE A 125 0.50 -12.58 8.44
N LYS A 126 0.32 -13.80 8.92
CA LYS A 126 0.05 -14.09 10.33
C LYS A 126 1.18 -13.59 11.25
N ASN A 127 2.43 -13.82 10.87
CA ASN A 127 3.58 -13.35 11.63
C ASN A 127 3.66 -11.82 11.67
N PHE A 128 3.33 -11.16 10.56
CA PHE A 128 3.24 -9.70 10.53
C PHE A 128 2.12 -9.17 11.44
N ILE A 129 0.94 -9.80 11.43
CA ILE A 129 -0.16 -9.44 12.34
C ILE A 129 0.26 -9.62 13.81
N LYS A 130 0.92 -10.75 14.16
CA LYS A 130 1.43 -10.96 15.51
C LYS A 130 2.41 -9.87 15.93
N PHE A 131 3.35 -9.54 15.07
CA PHE A 131 4.32 -8.45 15.30
C PHE A 131 3.62 -7.11 15.58
N ILE A 132 2.57 -6.76 14.81
CA ILE A 132 1.78 -5.55 15.07
C ILE A 132 1.12 -5.60 16.45
N LEU A 133 0.49 -6.72 16.82
CA LEU A 133 -0.18 -6.87 18.11
C LEU A 133 0.77 -6.91 19.31
N GLU A 134 2.00 -7.36 19.11
CA GLU A 134 3.07 -7.29 20.12
C GLU A 134 3.54 -5.85 20.33
N LYS A 135 3.73 -5.11 19.22
CA LYS A 135 4.11 -3.69 19.26
C LYS A 135 3.01 -2.81 19.85
N ASN A 136 1.77 -3.03 19.42
CA ASN A 136 0.59 -2.31 19.93
C ASN A 136 -0.60 -3.26 20.14
N PRO A 137 -0.89 -3.67 21.37
CA PRO A 137 -2.06 -4.51 21.67
C PRO A 137 -3.41 -3.86 21.34
N TYR A 138 -3.43 -2.54 21.14
CA TYR A 138 -4.64 -1.76 20.80
C TYR A 138 -4.74 -1.46 19.30
N ALA A 139 -3.97 -2.15 18.47
CA ALA A 139 -4.04 -2.04 17.02
C ALA A 139 -5.45 -2.33 16.48
N MET A 140 -5.84 -1.58 15.45
CA MET A 140 -7.10 -1.74 14.73
C MET A 140 -6.79 -2.05 13.27
N LEU A 141 -6.98 -3.30 12.86
CA LEU A 141 -6.52 -3.83 11.59
C LEU A 141 -7.69 -4.05 10.63
N SER A 142 -7.45 -3.81 9.34
CA SER A 142 -8.32 -4.24 8.25
C SER A 142 -7.51 -4.93 7.16
N ALA A 143 -8.17 -5.70 6.30
CA ALA A 143 -7.52 -6.32 5.14
C ALA A 143 -6.89 -5.26 4.24
N HIS A 144 -7.57 -4.13 4.06
CA HIS A 144 -7.09 -3.00 3.28
C HIS A 144 -5.79 -2.40 3.88
N SER A 145 -5.78 -2.12 5.19
CA SER A 145 -4.58 -1.56 5.85
C SER A 145 -3.39 -2.50 5.80
N LEU A 146 -3.61 -3.81 5.89
CA LEU A 146 -2.55 -4.81 5.73
C LEU A 146 -2.03 -4.87 4.30
N ALA A 147 -2.90 -4.85 3.29
CA ALA A 147 -2.50 -4.89 1.88
C ALA A 147 -1.68 -3.67 1.45
N LEU A 148 -1.87 -2.50 2.07
CA LEU A 148 -1.02 -1.33 1.86
C LEU A 148 0.41 -1.52 2.38
N ARG A 149 0.60 -2.36 3.39
CA ARG A 149 1.90 -2.63 4.04
C ARG A 149 2.55 -3.90 3.51
N ILE A 150 1.75 -4.90 3.14
CA ILE A 150 2.20 -6.17 2.55
C ILE A 150 1.98 -6.09 1.03
N THR A 151 2.84 -5.36 0.34
CA THR A 151 2.66 -4.96 -1.07
C THR A 151 2.51 -6.11 -2.07
N TRP A 152 2.93 -7.32 -1.70
CA TRP A 152 2.79 -8.52 -2.53
C TRP A 152 1.43 -9.23 -2.37
N ALA A 153 0.70 -8.97 -1.27
CA ALA A 153 -0.57 -9.64 -0.97
C ALA A 153 -1.76 -8.77 -1.36
N SER A 154 -2.74 -9.36 -1.99
CA SER A 154 -4.02 -8.70 -2.22
C SER A 154 -4.83 -8.54 -0.93
N GLU A 155 -5.77 -7.61 -0.94
CA GLU A 155 -6.69 -7.40 0.18
C GLU A 155 -7.46 -8.67 0.54
N ASN A 156 -7.92 -9.43 -0.46
CA ASN A 156 -8.62 -10.71 -0.25
C ASN A 156 -7.73 -11.77 0.43
N PHE A 157 -6.44 -11.79 0.11
CA PHE A 157 -5.49 -12.72 0.74
C PHE A 157 -5.12 -12.29 2.16
N CYS A 158 -5.01 -10.98 2.41
CA CYS A 158 -4.87 -10.42 3.76
C CYS A 158 -6.10 -10.74 4.63
N GLU A 159 -7.31 -10.61 4.07
CA GLU A 159 -8.57 -10.96 4.75
C GLU A 159 -8.61 -12.43 5.15
N LEU A 160 -8.15 -13.33 4.28
CA LEU A 160 -8.01 -14.75 4.62
C LEU A 160 -7.06 -14.95 5.80
N GLY A 161 -5.92 -14.22 5.82
CA GLY A 161 -4.95 -14.24 6.92
C GLY A 161 -5.57 -13.83 8.25
N LEU A 162 -6.30 -12.72 8.26
CA LEU A 162 -7.03 -12.22 9.44
C LEU A 162 -8.07 -13.25 9.96
N LYS A 163 -8.90 -13.79 9.06
CA LYS A 163 -9.91 -14.81 9.41
C LYS A 163 -9.30 -16.08 10.01
N LYS A 164 -8.14 -16.50 9.52
CA LYS A 164 -7.41 -17.67 10.04
C LYS A 164 -6.80 -17.45 11.42
N MET A 165 -6.86 -16.24 11.97
CA MET A 165 -6.37 -15.89 13.31
C MET A 165 -7.50 -15.63 14.32
N SER A 166 -8.68 -16.19 14.13
CA SER A 166 -9.84 -16.05 15.04
C SER A 166 -9.59 -16.50 16.48
N ASN A 167 -8.53 -17.27 16.73
CA ASN A 167 -8.05 -17.59 18.08
C ASN A 167 -7.37 -16.40 18.78
N LEU A 168 -6.85 -15.42 18.06
CA LEU A 168 -6.11 -14.25 18.56
C LEU A 168 -6.85 -12.92 18.30
N LEU A 169 -7.80 -12.92 17.38
CA LEU A 169 -8.49 -11.73 16.93
C LEU A 169 -10.00 -11.86 17.12
N ASP A 170 -10.62 -10.76 17.54
CA ASP A 170 -12.04 -10.50 17.43
C ASP A 170 -12.30 -9.58 16.23
N PHE A 171 -13.54 -9.59 15.71
CA PHE A 171 -13.95 -8.81 14.55
C PHE A 171 -15.23 -8.06 14.84
N GLN A 172 -15.20 -6.72 14.66
CA GLN A 172 -16.37 -5.87 14.81
C GLN A 172 -16.30 -4.66 13.87
N ASN A 173 -17.41 -4.33 13.23
CA ASN A 173 -17.55 -3.16 12.36
C ASN A 173 -16.49 -3.05 11.22
N GLY A 174 -16.06 -4.21 10.69
CA GLY A 174 -15.04 -4.26 9.62
C GLY A 174 -13.59 -4.19 10.12
N ILE A 175 -13.38 -4.20 11.44
CA ILE A 175 -12.07 -4.08 12.08
C ILE A 175 -11.74 -5.35 12.86
N TYR A 176 -10.52 -5.84 12.71
CA TYR A 176 -9.91 -6.89 13.50
C TYR A 176 -9.06 -6.27 14.61
N PHE A 177 -9.17 -6.79 15.81
CA PHE A 177 -8.42 -6.34 16.98
C PHE A 177 -8.11 -7.51 17.91
N LYS A 178 -7.23 -7.30 18.87
CA LYS A 178 -6.81 -8.35 19.80
C LYS A 178 -7.99 -8.89 20.59
N LYS A 179 -8.12 -10.21 20.61
CA LYS A 179 -9.18 -10.93 21.32
C LYS A 179 -9.23 -10.61 22.81
N GLY A 180 -10.45 -10.48 23.33
CA GLY A 180 -10.71 -10.20 24.74
C GLY A 180 -10.63 -8.72 25.11
N ILE A 181 -10.42 -7.82 24.14
CA ILE A 181 -10.50 -6.38 24.37
C ILE A 181 -11.91 -5.90 24.04
N ASP A 182 -12.52 -5.14 24.93
CA ASP A 182 -13.78 -4.46 24.67
C ASP A 182 -13.61 -3.38 23.60
N PHE A 183 -14.44 -3.43 22.55
CA PHE A 183 -14.29 -2.58 21.36
C PHE A 183 -14.50 -1.08 21.67
N GLU A 184 -15.41 -0.74 22.58
CA GLU A 184 -15.66 0.65 22.96
C GLU A 184 -14.49 1.22 23.74
N LYS A 185 -13.97 0.46 24.70
CA LYS A 185 -12.75 0.82 25.45
C LYS A 185 -11.54 0.93 24.55
N LEU A 186 -11.43 0.05 23.53
CA LEU A 186 -10.39 0.14 22.51
C LEU A 186 -10.46 1.46 21.74
N GLN A 187 -11.68 1.84 21.30
CA GLN A 187 -11.87 3.12 20.60
C GLN A 187 -11.53 4.32 21.50
N GLU A 188 -11.97 4.29 22.75
CA GLU A 188 -11.67 5.36 23.69
C GLU A 188 -10.16 5.50 23.96
N LYS A 189 -9.48 4.38 24.15
CA LYS A 189 -8.02 4.34 24.31
C LYS A 189 -7.30 4.97 23.13
N ASN A 190 -7.69 4.59 21.91
CA ASN A 190 -7.09 5.13 20.69
C ASN A 190 -7.42 6.62 20.47
N ASN A 191 -8.62 7.07 20.83
CA ASN A 191 -8.98 8.49 20.82
C ASN A 191 -8.06 9.30 21.74
N ASN A 192 -7.86 8.83 22.97
CA ASN A 192 -6.99 9.49 23.94
C ASN A 192 -5.52 9.50 23.51
N GLN A 193 -5.02 8.38 22.98
CA GLN A 193 -3.64 8.32 22.47
C GLN A 193 -3.41 9.30 21.30
N MET A 194 -4.34 9.34 20.34
CA MET A 194 -4.26 10.27 19.21
C MET A 194 -4.26 11.73 19.69
N TYR A 195 -5.13 12.07 20.63
CA TYR A 195 -5.19 13.41 21.21
C TYR A 195 -3.89 13.79 21.92
N GLU A 196 -3.35 12.92 22.75
CA GLU A 196 -2.09 13.18 23.47
C GLU A 196 -0.89 13.36 22.52
N ILE A 197 -0.86 12.62 21.40
CA ILE A 197 0.18 12.82 20.38
C ILE A 197 0.04 14.20 19.75
N LEU A 198 -1.16 14.59 19.30
CA LEU A 198 -1.40 15.91 18.70
C LEU A 198 -1.07 17.04 19.67
N LYS A 199 -1.43 16.89 20.95
CA LYS A 199 -1.09 17.84 22.02
C LYS A 199 0.42 18.00 22.20
N LYS A 200 1.16 16.88 22.18
CA LYS A 200 2.63 16.88 22.25
C LYS A 200 3.29 17.55 21.04
N GLN A 201 2.73 17.35 19.85
CA GLN A 201 3.27 17.91 18.60
C GLN A 201 3.02 19.43 18.48
N GLY A 202 2.04 19.96 19.20
CA GLY A 202 1.72 21.39 19.27
C GLY A 202 1.48 21.97 17.87
N ILE A 203 2.22 23.02 17.54
CA ILE A 203 2.08 23.76 16.26
C ILE A 203 2.75 23.07 15.05
N LYS A 204 3.32 21.87 15.22
CA LYS A 204 3.95 21.10 14.14
C LYS A 204 3.38 19.68 14.06
N PRO A 205 2.04 19.52 13.95
CA PRO A 205 1.45 18.18 13.91
C PRO A 205 1.84 17.43 12.64
N GLU A 206 2.10 16.16 12.78
CA GLU A 206 2.35 15.27 11.65
C GLU A 206 1.10 15.08 10.79
N ALA A 207 1.30 14.57 9.57
CA ALA A 207 0.20 14.18 8.71
C ALA A 207 -0.61 13.03 9.35
N PRO A 208 -1.95 12.99 9.19
CA PRO A 208 -2.81 11.96 9.79
C PRO A 208 -2.32 10.54 9.56
N TYR A 209 -1.86 10.21 8.35
CA TYR A 209 -1.41 8.85 8.02
C TYR A 209 -0.20 8.40 8.84
N ASN A 210 0.72 9.30 9.16
CA ASN A 210 1.86 8.98 10.04
C ASN A 210 1.38 8.61 11.45
N LEU A 211 0.34 9.31 11.94
CA LEU A 211 -0.26 9.02 13.24
C LEU A 211 -0.99 7.68 13.24
N TYR A 212 -1.67 7.35 12.13
CA TYR A 212 -2.36 6.06 11.99
C TYR A 212 -1.35 4.90 11.95
N ASP A 213 -0.27 5.06 11.18
CA ASP A 213 0.80 4.06 11.11
C ASP A 213 1.52 3.90 12.47
N PHE A 214 1.76 4.99 13.18
CA PHE A 214 2.36 4.95 14.51
C PHE A 214 1.48 4.22 15.53
N LEU A 215 0.16 4.46 15.49
CA LEU A 215 -0.83 3.84 16.38
C LEU A 215 -1.33 2.48 15.87
N GLU A 216 -0.82 1.99 14.74
CA GLU A 216 -1.26 0.75 14.10
C GLU A 216 -2.79 0.73 13.86
N LEU A 217 -3.31 1.84 13.32
CA LEU A 217 -4.72 2.02 13.04
C LEU A 217 -5.01 1.83 11.55
N ASP A 218 -6.12 1.17 11.25
CA ASP A 218 -6.75 1.25 9.94
C ASP A 218 -7.12 2.71 9.61
N ARG A 219 -6.99 3.11 8.33
CA ARG A 219 -7.23 4.50 7.90
C ARG A 219 -8.63 5.00 8.24
N LYS A 220 -9.65 4.18 8.01
CA LYS A 220 -11.04 4.52 8.32
C LYS A 220 -11.24 4.75 9.82
N SER A 221 -10.59 3.94 10.64
CA SER A 221 -10.61 4.10 12.10
C SER A 221 -9.90 5.38 12.54
N GLY A 222 -8.73 5.66 11.96
CA GLY A 222 -8.00 6.91 12.21
C GLY A 222 -8.79 8.16 11.83
N ASP A 223 -9.39 8.18 10.64
CA ASP A 223 -10.27 9.28 10.19
C ASP A 223 -11.47 9.48 11.11
N ASN A 224 -12.09 8.40 11.59
CA ASN A 224 -13.20 8.46 12.54
C ASN A 224 -12.75 9.03 13.90
N ILE A 225 -11.55 8.70 14.36
CA ILE A 225 -10.97 9.26 15.59
C ILE A 225 -10.79 10.77 15.44
N LEU A 226 -10.14 11.24 14.38
CA LEU A 226 -9.94 12.67 14.14
C LEU A 226 -11.26 13.42 14.00
N LYS A 227 -12.24 12.82 13.33
CA LYS A 227 -13.59 13.39 13.22
C LYS A 227 -14.24 13.55 14.59
N LYS A 228 -14.18 12.51 15.46
CA LYS A 228 -14.72 12.58 16.84
C LYS A 228 -14.00 13.65 17.67
N LEU A 229 -12.68 13.75 17.59
CA LEU A 229 -11.90 14.76 18.32
C LEU A 229 -12.23 16.18 17.83
N THR A 230 -12.45 16.36 16.53
CA THR A 230 -12.88 17.64 15.96
C THR A 230 -14.31 17.99 16.41
N GLN A 231 -15.24 17.03 16.41
CA GLN A 231 -16.61 17.24 16.89
C GLN A 231 -16.68 17.60 18.39
N LYS A 232 -15.77 17.04 19.19
CA LYS A 232 -15.63 17.40 20.61
C LYS A 232 -14.95 18.76 20.82
N GLY A 233 -14.50 19.43 19.77
CA GLY A 233 -13.77 20.71 19.85
C GLY A 233 -12.39 20.61 20.47
N LEU A 234 -11.79 19.42 20.55
CA LEU A 234 -10.44 19.19 21.07
C LEU A 234 -9.36 19.44 20.01
N VAL A 235 -9.72 19.22 18.75
CA VAL A 235 -8.83 19.31 17.59
C VAL A 235 -9.49 20.18 16.51
N VAL A 236 -8.71 20.98 15.82
CA VAL A 236 -9.15 21.82 14.70
C VAL A 236 -8.54 21.29 13.41
N ARG A 237 -9.37 21.10 12.39
CA ARG A 237 -8.92 20.78 11.04
C ARG A 237 -8.63 22.06 10.27
N LEU A 238 -7.38 22.31 9.92
CA LEU A 238 -6.96 23.48 9.15
C LEU A 238 -7.00 23.22 7.63
N SER A 239 -6.60 22.02 7.20
CA SER A 239 -6.66 21.58 5.80
C SER A 239 -6.97 20.10 5.70
N HIS A 240 -6.97 19.54 4.49
CA HIS A 240 -7.25 18.10 4.28
C HIS A 240 -6.37 17.19 5.15
N ASN A 241 -5.08 17.49 5.26
CA ASN A 241 -4.08 16.67 5.97
C ASN A 241 -3.42 17.42 7.13
N LEU A 242 -4.12 18.35 7.77
CA LEU A 242 -3.57 19.12 8.89
C LEU A 242 -4.61 19.29 9.98
N PHE A 243 -4.36 18.62 11.10
CA PHE A 243 -5.16 18.66 12.31
C PHE A 243 -4.28 19.11 13.46
N ILE A 244 -4.74 20.06 14.25
CA ILE A 244 -3.99 20.64 15.36
C ILE A 244 -4.83 20.61 16.64
N GLU A 245 -4.17 20.42 17.77
CA GLU A 245 -4.79 20.56 19.08
C GLU A 245 -5.28 22.00 19.27
N LYS A 246 -6.51 22.15 19.78
CA LYS A 246 -7.18 23.45 19.84
C LYS A 246 -6.44 24.49 20.66
N GLN A 247 -5.95 24.12 21.86
CA GLN A 247 -5.26 25.06 22.74
C GLN A 247 -3.91 25.50 22.14
N ALA A 248 -3.20 24.63 21.45
CA ALA A 248 -1.97 24.99 20.76
C ALA A 248 -2.24 25.99 19.62
N LEU A 249 -3.35 25.81 18.88
CA LEU A 249 -3.77 26.75 17.86
C LEU A 249 -4.17 28.10 18.44
N GLU A 250 -4.95 28.11 19.53
CA GLU A 250 -5.39 29.33 20.21
C GLU A 250 -4.19 30.15 20.71
N LYS A 251 -3.21 29.49 21.34
CA LYS A 251 -1.96 30.16 21.77
C LYS A 251 -1.21 30.76 20.59
N LEU A 252 -1.04 29.99 19.50
CA LEU A 252 -0.38 30.50 18.30
C LEU A 252 -1.10 31.73 17.73
N MET A 253 -2.43 31.68 17.64
CA MET A 253 -3.22 32.83 17.13
C MET A 253 -3.08 34.07 18.03
N GLN A 254 -3.06 33.88 19.35
CA GLN A 254 -2.82 34.95 20.28
C GLN A 254 -1.44 35.60 20.07
N GLU A 255 -0.41 34.78 19.88
CA GLU A 255 0.94 35.29 19.59
C GLU A 255 0.99 36.01 18.25
N CYS A 256 0.33 35.49 17.22
CA CYS A 256 0.20 36.16 15.91
C CYS A 256 -0.47 37.53 16.06
N LEU A 257 -1.58 37.62 16.81
CA LEU A 257 -2.28 38.88 17.04
C LEU A 257 -1.41 39.86 17.81
N ASN A 258 -0.59 39.42 18.75
CA ASN A 258 0.36 40.27 19.47
C ASN A 258 1.46 40.77 18.53
N LEU A 259 2.00 39.95 17.64
CA LEU A 259 2.98 40.37 16.64
C LEU A 259 2.41 41.41 15.67
N LEU A 260 1.15 41.23 15.25
CA LEU A 260 0.44 42.14 14.35
C LEU A 260 0.28 43.57 14.93
N LYS A 261 0.43 43.78 16.24
CA LYS A 261 0.41 45.12 16.84
C LYS A 261 1.60 45.97 16.40
N ASN A 262 2.73 45.34 16.07
CA ASN A 262 3.98 46.02 15.78
C ASN A 262 4.48 45.85 14.35
N GLN A 263 3.95 44.87 13.61
CA GLN A 263 4.42 44.52 12.26
C GLN A 263 3.37 43.70 11.46
N SER A 264 3.53 43.64 10.15
CA SER A 264 2.75 42.75 9.31
C SER A 264 3.26 41.30 9.40
N LEU A 265 2.37 40.32 9.18
CA LEU A 265 2.71 38.94 9.07
C LEU A 265 2.49 38.41 7.65
N ASP A 266 3.48 37.70 7.15
CA ASP A 266 3.44 36.93 5.90
C ASP A 266 4.02 35.53 6.09
N VAL A 267 4.13 34.76 5.02
CA VAL A 267 4.66 33.39 5.08
C VAL A 267 6.11 33.36 5.60
N GLN A 268 6.91 34.35 5.22
CA GLN A 268 8.32 34.40 5.63
C GLN A 268 8.45 34.72 7.11
N SER A 269 7.76 35.73 7.60
CA SER A 269 7.76 36.07 9.02
C SER A 269 7.23 34.95 9.91
N MET A 270 6.14 34.24 9.49
CA MET A 270 5.63 33.06 10.19
C MET A 270 6.65 31.93 10.28
N LYS A 271 7.40 31.70 9.21
CA LYS A 271 8.47 30.68 9.20
C LYS A 271 9.59 31.03 10.18
N GLU A 272 10.01 32.28 10.21
CA GLU A 272 11.12 32.73 11.04
C GLU A 272 10.74 32.75 12.52
N TYR A 273 9.59 33.37 12.89
CA TYR A 273 9.16 33.48 14.28
C TYR A 273 8.85 32.13 14.94
N PHE A 274 8.15 31.26 14.22
CA PHE A 274 7.66 30.01 14.80
C PHE A 274 8.46 28.77 14.31
N ASN A 275 9.53 28.99 13.55
CA ASN A 275 10.33 27.92 12.94
C ASN A 275 9.45 26.89 12.20
N LEU A 276 8.57 27.37 11.31
CA LEU A 276 7.59 26.56 10.60
C LEU A 276 8.04 26.25 9.18
N SER A 277 7.57 25.14 8.62
CA SER A 277 7.62 24.95 7.18
C SER A 277 6.57 25.81 6.47
N ARG A 278 6.76 26.08 5.18
CA ARG A 278 5.83 26.86 4.35
C ARG A 278 4.38 26.36 4.45
N LYS A 279 4.20 25.03 4.51
CA LYS A 279 2.87 24.38 4.61
C LYS A 279 2.13 24.84 5.87
N TYR A 280 2.79 24.83 7.02
CA TYR A 280 2.18 25.25 8.28
C TYR A 280 1.91 26.75 8.30
N ALA A 281 2.88 27.54 7.85
CA ALA A 281 2.76 29.00 7.81
C ALA A 281 1.53 29.45 7.00
N ILE A 282 1.32 28.87 5.82
CA ILE A 282 0.14 29.17 4.99
C ILE A 282 -1.15 28.78 5.72
N ALA A 283 -1.24 27.56 6.27
CA ALA A 283 -2.47 27.10 6.91
C ALA A 283 -2.84 27.94 8.15
N TYR A 284 -1.86 28.40 8.90
CA TYR A 284 -2.09 29.27 10.06
C TYR A 284 -2.47 30.69 9.66
N LEU A 285 -1.88 31.25 8.61
CA LEU A 285 -2.28 32.54 8.08
C LEU A 285 -3.70 32.50 7.52
N GLU A 286 -4.08 31.44 6.80
CA GLU A 286 -5.46 31.24 6.32
C GLU A 286 -6.46 31.08 7.48
N TYR A 287 -6.04 30.51 8.60
CA TYR A 287 -6.88 30.46 9.80
C TYR A 287 -6.97 31.82 10.49
N LEU A 288 -5.86 32.58 10.53
CA LEU A 288 -5.80 33.93 11.07
C LEU A 288 -6.69 34.90 10.27
N ASP A 289 -6.82 34.70 8.95
CA ASP A 289 -7.70 35.49 8.06
C ASP A 289 -9.20 35.42 8.48
N LYS A 290 -9.59 34.48 9.32
CA LYS A 290 -10.96 34.35 9.85
C LYS A 290 -11.27 35.29 11.04
N PHE A 291 -10.25 35.94 11.57
CA PHE A 291 -10.41 36.86 12.72
C PHE A 291 -10.88 38.23 12.22
N PRO A 292 -11.96 38.81 12.78
CA PRO A 292 -12.52 40.07 12.28
C PRO A 292 -11.55 41.25 12.33
N GLN A 293 -10.58 41.22 13.29
CA GLN A 293 -9.57 42.25 13.47
C GLN A 293 -8.36 42.11 12.55
N VAL A 294 -8.34 41.12 11.67
CA VAL A 294 -7.22 40.87 10.76
C VAL A 294 -7.62 41.20 9.33
N ASN A 295 -6.84 42.08 8.70
CA ASN A 295 -7.01 42.44 7.29
C ASN A 295 -5.89 41.84 6.46
N LYS A 296 -6.23 41.37 5.26
CA LYS A 296 -5.28 40.79 4.30
C LYS A 296 -5.12 41.73 3.12
N GLU A 297 -3.87 42.14 2.86
CA GLU A 297 -3.49 42.88 1.67
C GLU A 297 -2.34 42.14 0.97
N ALA A 298 -2.62 41.68 -0.24
CA ALA A 298 -1.72 40.80 -0.97
C ALA A 298 -1.32 39.54 -0.16
N GLU A 299 -0.04 39.39 0.18
CA GLU A 299 0.46 38.27 0.99
C GLU A 299 0.61 38.60 2.48
N LYS A 300 0.37 39.84 2.88
CA LYS A 300 0.55 40.32 4.24
C LYS A 300 -0.76 40.47 5.02
N ARG A 301 -0.66 40.27 6.32
CA ARG A 301 -1.76 40.47 7.31
C ARG A 301 -1.43 41.61 8.23
N PHE A 302 -2.44 42.40 8.55
CA PHE A 302 -2.36 43.56 9.40
C PHE A 302 -3.53 43.55 10.38
N LEU A 303 -3.37 44.23 11.52
CA LEU A 303 -4.54 44.56 12.35
C LEU A 303 -5.34 45.63 11.68
N THR A 304 -6.67 45.46 11.65
CA THR A 304 -7.59 46.52 11.27
C THR A 304 -7.48 47.64 12.32
N ASN A 305 -7.13 48.85 11.91
CA ASN A 305 -7.23 50.01 12.79
C ASN A 305 -8.71 50.21 13.13
N ILE A 306 -9.06 49.96 14.40
CA ILE A 306 -10.39 50.29 14.96
C ILE A 306 -10.38 51.75 15.37
#